data_8c0f48a697424ca19c8fe44bba0886dc
#
_entry.id   8c0f48a697424ca19c8fe44bba0886dc
#
_cell.length_a   1.000
_cell.length_b   1.000
_cell.length_c   1.000
_cell.angle_alpha   90.00
_cell.angle_beta   90.00
_cell.angle_gamma   90.00
#
_symmetry.space_group_name_H-M   'P 1'
#
loop_
_entity.id
_entity.type
_entity.pdbx_description
1 polymer ?
#
loop_
_entity_poly.entity_id
_entity_poly.type
_entity_poly.pdbx_seq_one_letter_code
_entity_poly.pdbx_strand_id
1 'polypeptide(L)'
;MAQWLLAEPERVRGKTVLDFGAGSGVVAIAAKLAGAERVIACDIDLVSLASCRENAALNDVTLEYLADLYQLDEQVDVLLAADVLYDQSNRFFLDEFLRFGKEIWVADSRVKNFSHPQYVKEGERSASTWPDLDEAHEFRNVSFYRTL
;
A
#
# COMPACT_ATOMS: atom_id res chain seq x y z
N MET A 1 3.74 3.18 5.62
CA MET A 1 2.81 3.83 4.66
C MET A 1 1.59 4.45 5.34
N ALA A 2 0.80 3.75 6.15
CA ALA A 2 -0.43 4.29 6.77
C ALA A 2 -0.23 5.63 7.50
N GLN A 3 0.74 5.74 8.39
CA GLN A 3 1.06 6.99 9.10
C GLN A 3 1.40 8.14 8.15
N TRP A 4 2.08 7.83 7.05
CA TRP A 4 2.41 8.81 6.03
C TRP A 4 1.17 9.35 5.32
N LEU A 5 0.21 8.48 4.95
CA LEU A 5 -1.05 8.90 4.33
C LEU A 5 -1.87 9.79 5.24
N LEU A 6 -1.90 9.49 6.55
CA LEU A 6 -2.61 10.30 7.53
C LEU A 6 -1.93 11.65 7.77
N ALA A 7 -0.60 11.72 7.66
CA ALA A 7 0.17 12.96 7.81
C ALA A 7 0.14 13.84 6.55
N GLU A 8 0.02 13.24 5.37
CA GLU A 8 0.01 13.93 4.06
C GLU A 8 -1.25 13.52 3.25
N PRO A 9 -2.46 13.84 3.75
CA PRO A 9 -3.72 13.35 3.17
C PRO A 9 -3.96 13.82 1.73
N GLU A 10 -3.33 14.91 1.31
CA GLU A 10 -3.41 15.41 -0.08
C GLU A 10 -2.93 14.40 -1.12
N ARG A 11 -2.15 13.42 -0.72
CA ARG A 11 -1.66 12.34 -1.60
C ARG A 11 -2.80 11.50 -2.16
N VAL A 12 -3.86 11.31 -1.37
CA VAL A 12 -4.98 10.40 -1.70
C VAL A 12 -6.34 11.06 -1.66
N ARG A 13 -6.47 12.27 -1.10
CA ARG A 13 -7.76 12.95 -0.95
C ARG A 13 -8.48 13.12 -2.28
N GLY A 14 -9.75 12.66 -2.33
CA GLY A 14 -10.59 12.74 -3.52
C GLY A 14 -10.19 11.82 -4.66
N LYS A 15 -9.23 10.90 -4.43
CA LYS A 15 -8.71 9.97 -5.43
C LYS A 15 -9.28 8.57 -5.26
N THR A 16 -9.27 7.81 -6.37
CA THR A 16 -9.43 6.35 -6.34
C THR A 16 -8.09 5.70 -6.03
N VAL A 17 -8.05 4.90 -4.97
CA VAL A 17 -6.82 4.28 -4.44
C VAL A 17 -6.97 2.76 -4.45
N LEU A 18 -5.93 2.05 -4.86
CA LEU A 18 -5.80 0.60 -4.69
C LEU A 18 -4.63 0.31 -3.75
N ASP A 19 -4.88 -0.51 -2.73
CA ASP A 19 -3.87 -1.05 -1.83
C ASP A 19 -3.58 -2.49 -2.22
N PHE A 20 -2.40 -2.73 -2.79
CA PHE A 20 -1.96 -4.05 -3.25
C PHE A 20 -1.24 -4.80 -2.12
N GLY A 21 -1.66 -6.03 -1.87
CA GLY A 21 -1.20 -6.81 -0.72
C GLY A 21 -1.76 -6.23 0.59
N ALA A 22 -3.05 -5.90 0.59
CA ALA A 22 -3.69 -5.13 1.66
C ALA A 22 -3.63 -5.81 3.04
N GLY A 23 -3.49 -7.14 3.09
CA GLY A 23 -3.43 -7.88 4.35
C GLY A 23 -4.64 -7.58 5.24
N SER A 24 -4.39 -7.15 6.46
CA SER A 24 -5.42 -6.74 7.42
C SER A 24 -6.06 -5.37 7.13
N GLY A 25 -5.61 -4.66 6.09
CA GLY A 25 -6.21 -3.41 5.60
C GLY A 25 -5.69 -2.12 6.22
N VAL A 26 -4.57 -2.15 6.93
CA VAL A 26 -4.05 -0.96 7.63
C VAL A 26 -3.82 0.21 6.69
N VAL A 27 -3.25 -0.03 5.51
CA VAL A 27 -2.96 1.02 4.52
C VAL A 27 -4.25 1.47 3.82
N ALA A 28 -5.10 0.53 3.39
CA ALA A 28 -6.40 0.83 2.77
C ALA A 28 -7.29 1.67 3.69
N ILE A 29 -7.40 1.30 4.96
CA ILE A 29 -8.18 2.04 5.97
C ILE A 29 -7.60 3.43 6.16
N ALA A 30 -6.28 3.56 6.28
CA ALA A 30 -5.61 4.85 6.42
C ALA A 30 -5.86 5.75 5.20
N ALA A 31 -5.81 5.20 3.97
CA ALA A 31 -6.13 5.94 2.76
C ALA A 31 -7.58 6.46 2.78
N LYS A 32 -8.53 5.65 3.23
CA LYS A 32 -9.92 6.07 3.36
C LYS A 32 -10.11 7.16 4.41
N LEU A 33 -9.48 7.02 5.57
CA LEU A 33 -9.49 8.04 6.64
C LEU A 33 -8.79 9.35 6.20
N ALA A 34 -7.78 9.26 5.34
CA ALA A 34 -7.11 10.42 4.75
C ALA A 34 -7.96 11.14 3.68
N GLY A 35 -9.15 10.63 3.37
CA GLY A 35 -10.12 11.28 2.49
C GLY A 35 -10.10 10.79 1.04
N ALA A 36 -9.55 9.61 0.76
CA ALA A 36 -9.72 8.97 -0.54
C ALA A 36 -11.21 8.78 -0.85
N GLU A 37 -11.62 9.10 -2.08
CA GLU A 37 -13.01 8.97 -2.50
C GLU A 37 -13.42 7.49 -2.54
N ARG A 38 -12.57 6.66 -3.12
CA ARG A 38 -12.79 5.23 -3.29
C ARG A 38 -11.50 4.48 -2.95
N VAL A 39 -11.59 3.40 -2.19
CA VAL A 39 -10.43 2.57 -1.86
C VAL A 39 -10.75 1.11 -2.12
N ILE A 40 -9.87 0.45 -2.86
CA ILE A 40 -9.91 -0.97 -3.21
C ILE A 40 -8.77 -1.67 -2.46
N ALA A 41 -9.12 -2.57 -1.55
CA ALA A 41 -8.17 -3.46 -0.89
C ALA A 41 -8.01 -4.72 -1.74
N CYS A 42 -6.80 -4.95 -2.26
CA CYS A 42 -6.48 -6.09 -3.11
C CYS A 42 -5.54 -7.04 -2.39
N ASP A 43 -5.95 -8.29 -2.22
CA ASP A 43 -5.10 -9.34 -1.66
C ASP A 43 -5.54 -10.72 -2.17
N ILE A 44 -4.58 -11.55 -2.55
CA ILE A 44 -4.85 -12.91 -3.02
C ILE A 44 -5.36 -13.84 -1.90
N ASP A 45 -5.01 -13.51 -0.64
CA ASP A 45 -5.46 -14.27 0.52
C ASP A 45 -6.85 -13.80 0.97
N LEU A 46 -7.85 -14.66 0.77
CA LEU A 46 -9.24 -14.37 1.16
C LEU A 46 -9.42 -14.22 2.69
N VAL A 47 -8.56 -14.84 3.49
CA VAL A 47 -8.59 -14.69 4.95
C VAL A 47 -8.12 -13.28 5.33
N SER A 48 -7.08 -12.79 4.67
CA SER A 48 -6.62 -11.41 4.81
C SER A 48 -7.72 -10.41 4.43
N LEU A 49 -8.42 -10.62 3.31
CA LEU A 49 -9.53 -9.75 2.90
C LEU A 49 -10.71 -9.79 3.89
N ALA A 50 -10.99 -10.94 4.50
CA ALA A 50 -12.00 -11.03 5.56
C ALA A 50 -11.60 -10.21 6.79
N SER A 51 -10.36 -10.33 7.25
CA SER A 51 -9.80 -9.49 8.32
C SER A 51 -9.84 -8.00 7.97
N CYS A 52 -9.47 -7.65 6.75
CA CYS A 52 -9.53 -6.28 6.26
C CYS A 52 -10.96 -5.72 6.36
N ARG A 53 -11.97 -6.50 5.99
CA ARG A 53 -13.38 -6.10 6.07
C ARG A 53 -13.84 -5.86 7.51
N GLU A 54 -13.46 -6.72 8.43
CA GLU A 54 -13.76 -6.55 9.86
C GLU A 54 -13.09 -5.30 10.42
N ASN A 55 -11.81 -5.09 10.10
CA ASN A 55 -11.06 -3.91 10.53
C ASN A 55 -11.64 -2.61 9.93
N ALA A 56 -12.08 -2.62 8.68
CA ALA A 56 -12.74 -1.49 8.06
C ALA A 56 -14.05 -1.14 8.80
N ALA A 57 -14.85 -2.13 9.15
CA ALA A 57 -16.08 -1.92 9.93
C ALA A 57 -15.78 -1.34 11.33
N LEU A 58 -14.72 -1.81 12.01
CA LEU A 58 -14.28 -1.27 13.30
C LEU A 58 -13.83 0.20 13.23
N ASN A 59 -13.40 0.66 12.06
CA ASN A 59 -12.98 2.05 11.81
C ASN A 59 -14.04 2.89 11.10
N ASP A 60 -15.27 2.38 10.98
CA ASP A 60 -16.40 3.08 10.32
C ASP A 60 -16.07 3.53 8.88
N VAL A 61 -15.27 2.75 8.15
CA VAL A 61 -14.94 3.03 6.75
C VAL A 61 -15.46 1.94 5.81
N THR A 62 -15.82 2.34 4.60
CA THR A 62 -16.25 1.43 3.53
C THR A 62 -15.13 1.29 2.51
N LEU A 63 -14.74 0.05 2.22
CA LEU A 63 -13.76 -0.33 1.22
C LEU A 63 -14.40 -1.27 0.18
N GLU A 64 -13.79 -1.33 -0.99
CA GLU A 64 -14.02 -2.39 -1.97
C GLU A 64 -12.94 -3.46 -1.82
N TYR A 65 -13.22 -4.68 -2.23
CA TYR A 65 -12.32 -5.83 -2.05
C TYR A 65 -12.12 -6.56 -3.37
N LEU A 66 -10.86 -6.86 -3.69
CA LEU A 66 -10.47 -7.51 -4.92
C LEU A 66 -9.47 -8.64 -4.61
N ALA A 67 -9.77 -9.85 -5.06
CA ALA A 67 -8.90 -11.01 -4.82
C ALA A 67 -7.74 -11.11 -5.83
N ASP A 68 -7.89 -10.51 -7.01
CA ASP A 68 -6.92 -10.57 -8.09
C ASP A 68 -6.81 -9.21 -8.78
N LEU A 69 -5.59 -8.66 -8.81
CA LEU A 69 -5.31 -7.37 -9.45
C LEU A 69 -5.77 -7.33 -10.93
N TYR A 70 -5.66 -8.45 -11.62
CA TYR A 70 -6.05 -8.54 -13.04
C TYR A 70 -7.56 -8.49 -13.29
N GLN A 71 -8.37 -8.55 -12.24
CA GLN A 71 -9.82 -8.31 -12.33
C GLN A 71 -10.18 -6.82 -12.33
N LEU A 72 -9.19 -5.95 -12.07
CA LEU A 72 -9.39 -4.50 -12.16
C LEU A 72 -9.48 -4.11 -13.64
N ASP A 73 -10.59 -3.52 -14.04
CA ASP A 73 -10.90 -3.12 -15.41
C ASP A 73 -10.65 -1.64 -15.70
N GLU A 74 -10.22 -0.90 -14.69
CA GLU A 74 -9.91 0.53 -14.77
C GLU A 74 -8.54 0.85 -14.19
N GLN A 75 -7.98 2.00 -14.55
CA GLN A 75 -6.76 2.51 -13.93
C GLN A 75 -7.12 3.41 -12.74
N VAL A 76 -6.60 3.08 -11.54
CA VAL A 76 -6.78 3.92 -10.35
C VAL A 76 -5.86 5.13 -10.35
N ASP A 77 -6.22 6.17 -9.59
CA ASP A 77 -5.37 7.37 -9.50
C ASP A 77 -4.07 7.08 -8.73
N VAL A 78 -4.15 6.30 -7.65
CA VAL A 78 -3.00 5.93 -6.83
C VAL A 78 -3.01 4.44 -6.52
N LEU A 79 -1.92 3.75 -6.83
CA LEU A 79 -1.66 2.38 -6.40
C LEU A 79 -0.62 2.41 -5.27
N LEU A 80 -0.95 1.79 -4.15
CA LEU A 80 -0.10 1.65 -2.98
C LEU A 80 0.36 0.20 -2.85
N ALA A 81 1.64 -0.02 -2.51
CA ALA A 81 2.18 -1.33 -2.23
C ALA A 81 3.17 -1.23 -1.05
N ALA A 82 2.82 -1.83 0.07
CA ALA A 82 3.63 -1.78 1.28
C ALA A 82 4.13 -3.17 1.68
N ASP A 83 5.44 -3.31 1.86
CA ASP A 83 6.11 -4.55 2.27
C ASP A 83 5.74 -5.78 1.43
N VAL A 84 5.64 -5.60 0.11
CA VAL A 84 5.30 -6.68 -0.84
C VAL A 84 6.50 -7.20 -1.62
N LEU A 85 7.62 -6.45 -1.64
CA LEU A 85 8.79 -6.77 -2.46
C LEU A 85 9.83 -7.68 -1.78
N TYR A 86 9.63 -8.03 -0.50
CA TYR A 86 10.52 -8.94 0.21
C TYR A 86 10.58 -10.33 -0.45
N ASP A 87 9.51 -10.75 -1.10
CA ASP A 87 9.51 -11.89 -2.00
C ASP A 87 9.96 -11.43 -3.39
N GLN A 88 11.10 -11.98 -3.84
CA GLN A 88 11.66 -11.64 -5.15
C GLN A 88 10.72 -11.98 -6.30
N SER A 89 9.83 -12.98 -6.12
CA SER A 89 8.81 -13.33 -7.10
C SER A 89 7.81 -12.21 -7.36
N ASN A 90 7.67 -11.26 -6.42
CA ASN A 90 6.77 -10.12 -6.54
C ASN A 90 7.38 -8.93 -7.30
N ARG A 91 8.67 -8.96 -7.62
CA ARG A 91 9.35 -7.82 -8.27
C ARG A 91 8.80 -7.50 -9.66
N PHE A 92 8.28 -8.48 -10.37
CA PHE A 92 7.65 -8.25 -11.68
C PHE A 92 6.40 -7.36 -11.57
N PHE A 93 5.76 -7.30 -10.40
CA PHE A 93 4.62 -6.42 -10.19
C PHE A 93 4.97 -4.93 -10.32
N LEU A 94 6.23 -4.55 -10.17
CA LEU A 94 6.65 -3.17 -10.38
C LEU A 94 6.34 -2.67 -11.81
N ASP A 95 6.52 -3.54 -12.82
CA ASP A 95 6.12 -3.23 -14.19
C ASP A 95 4.60 -3.34 -14.38
N GLU A 96 3.97 -4.34 -13.78
CA GLU A 96 2.53 -4.55 -13.88
C GLU A 96 1.73 -3.39 -13.25
N PHE A 97 2.19 -2.84 -12.11
CA PHE A 97 1.51 -1.71 -11.45
C PHE A 97 1.32 -0.51 -12.37
N LEU A 98 2.23 -0.29 -13.34
CA LEU A 98 2.13 0.80 -14.32
C LEU A 98 0.89 0.70 -15.22
N ARG A 99 0.30 -0.49 -15.32
CA ARG A 99 -0.94 -0.71 -16.06
C ARG A 99 -2.19 -0.35 -15.27
N PHE A 100 -2.10 -0.43 -13.93
CA PHE A 100 -3.25 -0.31 -13.02
C PHE A 100 -3.30 0.98 -12.24
N GLY A 101 -2.18 1.68 -12.05
CA GLY A 101 -2.12 2.96 -11.35
C GLY A 101 -1.53 4.07 -12.20
N LYS A 102 -2.09 5.28 -12.08
CA LYS A 102 -1.52 6.49 -12.70
C LYS A 102 -0.28 6.95 -11.92
N GLU A 103 -0.35 6.88 -10.60
CA GLU A 103 0.74 7.15 -9.67
C GLU A 103 0.90 5.92 -8.78
N ILE A 104 2.13 5.45 -8.58
CA ILE A 104 2.42 4.26 -7.78
C ILE A 104 3.36 4.64 -6.66
N TRP A 105 3.04 4.23 -5.45
CA TRP A 105 3.88 4.36 -4.27
C TRP A 105 4.19 3.00 -3.69
N VAL A 106 5.48 2.72 -3.56
CA VAL A 106 5.99 1.51 -2.93
C VAL A 106 6.72 1.90 -1.65
N ALA A 107 6.38 1.25 -0.55
CA ALA A 107 7.08 1.38 0.72
C ALA A 107 7.60 0.01 1.15
N ASP A 108 8.88 -0.10 1.43
CA ASP A 108 9.49 -1.37 1.81
C ASP A 108 10.59 -1.16 2.86
N SER A 109 10.57 -2.01 3.90
CA SER A 109 11.52 -2.00 5.00
C SER A 109 12.65 -3.03 4.84
N ARG A 110 12.51 -3.96 3.91
CA ARG A 110 13.37 -5.16 3.80
C ARG A 110 14.22 -5.20 2.54
N VAL A 111 13.79 -4.52 1.47
CA VAL A 111 14.52 -4.53 0.20
C VAL A 111 15.68 -3.54 0.27
N LYS A 112 16.91 -4.08 0.23
CA LYS A 112 18.13 -3.30 0.10
C LYS A 112 18.47 -3.11 -1.38
N ASN A 113 18.99 -1.94 -1.74
CA ASN A 113 19.43 -1.62 -3.11
C ASN A 113 18.30 -1.74 -4.17
N PHE A 114 17.11 -1.23 -3.83
CA PHE A 114 16.03 -1.11 -4.79
C PHE A 114 16.47 -0.21 -5.95
N SER A 115 16.37 -0.74 -7.16
CA SER A 115 16.59 0.02 -8.38
C SER A 115 15.62 -0.45 -9.46
N HIS A 116 14.92 0.49 -10.05
CA HIS A 116 14.01 0.24 -11.16
C HIS A 116 13.94 1.49 -12.04
N PRO A 117 14.00 1.37 -13.40
CA PRO A 117 14.08 2.54 -14.28
C PRO A 117 12.89 3.48 -14.20
N GLN A 118 11.72 3.00 -13.79
CA GLN A 118 10.48 3.76 -13.71
C GLN A 118 10.16 4.30 -12.31
N TYR A 119 11.01 4.00 -11.30
CA TYR A 119 10.78 4.42 -9.92
C TYR A 119 11.96 5.21 -9.38
N VAL A 120 11.65 6.24 -8.61
CA VAL A 120 12.64 7.03 -7.88
C VAL A 120 12.43 6.89 -6.39
N LYS A 121 13.52 6.91 -5.63
CA LYS A 121 13.45 6.98 -4.18
C LYS A 121 13.03 8.38 -3.76
N GLU A 122 11.94 8.47 -3.04
CA GLU A 122 11.41 9.74 -2.51
C GLU A 122 11.98 10.06 -1.14
N GLY A 123 12.29 9.05 -0.33
CA GLY A 123 12.88 9.23 0.99
C GLY A 123 12.80 7.98 1.86
N GLU A 124 13.14 8.18 3.13
CA GLU A 124 13.04 7.16 4.18
C GLU A 124 12.29 7.72 5.38
N ARG A 125 11.56 6.86 6.07
CA ARG A 125 10.84 7.20 7.30
C ARG A 125 11.04 6.09 8.32
N SER A 126 11.25 6.46 9.57
CA SER A 126 11.23 5.49 10.66
C SER A 126 9.80 5.21 11.07
N ALA A 127 9.47 3.94 11.24
CA ALA A 127 8.17 3.48 11.70
C ALA A 127 8.34 2.35 12.73
N SER A 128 7.38 2.22 13.64
CA SER A 128 7.27 1.12 14.58
C SER A 128 5.83 0.66 14.67
N THR A 129 5.61 -0.58 15.09
CA THR A 129 4.29 -1.09 15.45
C THR A 129 3.81 -0.49 16.77
N TRP A 130 2.49 -0.46 17.00
CA TRP A 130 1.92 -0.14 18.30
C TRP A 130 1.00 -1.29 18.77
N PRO A 131 1.28 -1.94 19.92
CA PRO A 131 2.48 -1.76 20.76
C PRO A 131 3.78 -2.07 20.02
N ASP A 132 4.90 -1.54 20.50
CA ASP A 132 6.23 -1.85 19.93
C ASP A 132 6.52 -3.34 20.19
N LEU A 133 6.64 -4.12 19.14
CA LEU A 133 6.89 -5.55 19.17
C LEU A 133 8.39 -5.90 19.12
N ASP A 134 9.27 -4.94 19.47
CA ASP A 134 10.72 -5.10 19.45
C ASP A 134 11.28 -5.51 18.06
N GLU A 135 10.69 -4.99 17.00
CA GLU A 135 11.23 -5.21 15.65
C GLU A 135 12.69 -4.74 15.58
N ALA A 136 13.52 -5.54 14.90
CA ALA A 136 14.90 -5.18 14.68
C ALA A 136 15.01 -3.79 14.04
N HIS A 137 15.94 -2.97 14.53
CA HIS A 137 16.11 -1.57 14.09
C HIS A 137 16.24 -1.43 12.56
N GLU A 138 16.78 -2.44 11.88
CA GLU A 138 16.93 -2.47 10.43
C GLU A 138 15.58 -2.50 9.67
N PHE A 139 14.50 -3.00 10.29
CA PHE A 139 13.15 -3.03 9.70
C PHE A 139 12.30 -1.82 10.07
N ARG A 140 12.80 -0.95 10.95
CA ARG A 140 12.13 0.30 11.31
C ARG A 140 12.30 1.40 10.27
N ASN A 141 13.29 1.28 9.38
CA ASN A 141 13.53 2.23 8.31
C ASN A 141 12.82 1.78 7.03
N VAL A 142 11.77 2.50 6.69
CA VAL A 142 10.96 2.25 5.50
C VAL A 142 11.39 3.20 4.40
N SER A 143 11.85 2.65 3.28
CA SER A 143 12.14 3.42 2.08
C SER A 143 10.89 3.58 1.23
N PHE A 144 10.65 4.79 0.72
CA PHE A 144 9.55 5.12 -0.16
C PHE A 144 10.06 5.37 -1.57
N TYR A 145 9.37 4.78 -2.52
CA TYR A 145 9.61 4.92 -3.95
C TYR A 145 8.32 5.30 -4.64
N ARG A 146 8.42 6.12 -5.68
CA ARG A 146 7.28 6.45 -6.54
C ARG A 146 7.64 6.37 -8.01
N THR A 147 6.64 6.26 -8.85
CA THR A 147 6.81 6.40 -10.30
C THR A 147 7.26 7.81 -10.67
N LEU A 148 8.01 7.87 -11.76
CA LEU A 148 8.49 9.13 -12.38
C LEU A 148 7.33 9.96 -12.94
#